data_46ea6e430f29012aab98d75727834d0f
#
_entry.id   46ea6e430f29012aab98d75727834d0f
#
_cell.length_a   1.000
_cell.length_b   1.000
_cell.length_c   1.000
_cell.angle_alpha   90.00
_cell.angle_beta   90.00
_cell.angle_gamma   90.00
#
_symmetry.space_group_name_H-M   'P 1'
#
loop_
_entity.id
_entity.type
_entity.pdbx_description
1 polymer ?
#
loop_
_entity_poly.entity_id
_entity_poly.type
_entity_poly.pdbx_seq_one_letter_code
_entity_poly.pdbx_strand_id
1 'polypeptide(L)'
;DMTIKAKWLDSEKPSGEIKIATNSWKTLLNSISFGLFFNNSQTVSISAVDNSNEEVKIEYLLSNSLLSITELDNQSFNLYTRPFSVNPNNEYVIYAKLTDTSNNVSYISSDGLVLDDISPVVTGIESGKTYCEKKTVTVNDKYINSVKINGNEVTLDSNNSFILGYGKQNIIVTDRSGNKSEVNVTINNGHSFGGYNFDGVDTHTRKCNICGSSETYKCIDEDRDHRCDVCNGLISRCIDLNKNHKCDICGKTISSHKGGEASCTNKAICEICGQEYGELGKHLNLKHIEETKATSTSDGNKEYWYCEECNRYYSDKDGLNEISKEDTIIERLKDDNTNKDDNNVVEIEHKDSNPIIWVVVPIVGVAIISGIILVIKRKR
;
A
#
# COMPACT_ATOMS: atom_id res chain seq x y z
N ASP A 1 82.19 -63.97 -34.08
CA ASP A 1 82.34 -62.52 -34.00
C ASP A 1 81.28 -61.98 -33.10
N MET A 2 81.71 -61.49 -31.95
CA MET A 2 80.84 -60.83 -31.00
C MET A 2 80.94 -59.35 -31.21
N THR A 3 79.99 -58.78 -31.94
CA THR A 3 79.95 -57.32 -32.18
C THR A 3 79.35 -56.66 -30.98
N ILE A 4 80.13 -56.04 -30.14
CA ILE A 4 79.68 -55.20 -29.03
C ILE A 4 79.24 -53.88 -29.60
N LYS A 5 77.95 -53.62 -29.72
CA LYS A 5 77.45 -52.32 -30.01
C LYS A 5 77.38 -51.52 -28.70
N ALA A 6 78.15 -50.47 -28.56
CA ALA A 6 78.05 -49.51 -27.48
C ALA A 6 76.73 -48.77 -27.64
N LYS A 7 75.85 -49.00 -26.68
CA LYS A 7 74.62 -48.16 -26.61
C LYS A 7 74.97 -46.92 -25.76
N TRP A 8 75.09 -45.75 -26.41
CA TRP A 8 75.29 -44.51 -25.73
C TRP A 8 74.03 -44.27 -24.86
N LEU A 9 74.23 -43.97 -23.63
CA LEU A 9 73.13 -43.60 -22.75
C LEU A 9 72.67 -42.20 -23.11
N ASP A 10 71.45 -42.04 -23.48
CA ASP A 10 70.89 -40.73 -23.74
C ASP A 10 70.66 -39.98 -22.40
N SER A 11 71.24 -38.80 -22.29
CA SER A 11 71.14 -37.93 -21.10
C SER A 11 70.46 -36.61 -21.39
N GLU A 12 70.05 -36.40 -22.65
CA GLU A 12 69.27 -35.20 -23.01
C GLU A 12 67.84 -35.38 -22.56
N LYS A 13 67.19 -34.27 -22.11
CA LYS A 13 65.79 -34.28 -21.66
C LYS A 13 64.92 -33.98 -22.86
N PRO A 14 63.72 -34.61 -22.96
CA PRO A 14 62.76 -34.32 -23.97
C PRO A 14 62.23 -32.88 -23.81
N SER A 15 61.92 -32.26 -24.99
CA SER A 15 61.34 -30.93 -25.11
C SER A 15 59.87 -31.02 -25.56
N GLY A 16 59.07 -30.01 -25.31
CA GLY A 16 57.67 -30.02 -25.71
C GLY A 16 57.02 -28.66 -25.69
N GLU A 17 55.75 -28.67 -26.03
CA GLU A 17 54.94 -27.44 -26.13
C GLU A 17 53.51 -27.72 -25.61
N ILE A 18 53.01 -26.81 -24.75
CA ILE A 18 51.58 -26.72 -24.40
C ILE A 18 50.98 -25.62 -25.26
N LYS A 19 49.87 -25.91 -25.95
CA LYS A 19 49.12 -24.94 -26.75
C LYS A 19 47.68 -24.79 -26.24
N ILE A 20 47.24 -23.53 -26.05
CA ILE A 20 45.87 -23.18 -25.66
C ILE A 20 45.48 -21.95 -26.48
N ALA A 21 44.44 -22.05 -27.31
CA ALA A 21 44.07 -21.02 -28.29
C ALA A 21 45.28 -20.60 -29.15
N THR A 22 45.66 -19.34 -29.11
CA THR A 22 46.84 -18.78 -29.82
C THR A 22 48.12 -18.76 -29.00
N ASN A 23 48.04 -19.16 -27.71
CA ASN A 23 49.16 -19.12 -26.78
C ASN A 23 49.89 -20.44 -26.75
N SER A 24 51.24 -20.38 -26.57
CA SER A 24 52.04 -21.60 -26.39
C SER A 24 53.20 -21.40 -25.43
N TRP A 25 53.58 -22.48 -24.74
CA TRP A 25 54.64 -22.52 -23.73
C TRP A 25 55.52 -23.75 -23.92
N LYS A 26 56.83 -23.52 -23.85
CA LYS A 26 57.83 -24.55 -24.09
C LYS A 26 58.75 -24.79 -22.91
N THR A 27 58.57 -24.06 -21.81
CA THR A 27 59.40 -24.12 -20.61
C THR A 27 58.53 -24.15 -19.35
N LEU A 28 59.11 -24.63 -18.26
CA LEU A 28 58.53 -24.44 -16.95
C LEU A 28 58.67 -22.96 -16.53
N LEU A 29 57.56 -22.31 -16.27
CA LEU A 29 57.54 -20.91 -15.85
C LEU A 29 57.89 -20.75 -14.36
N ASN A 30 58.71 -19.74 -14.04
CA ASN A 30 59.07 -19.39 -12.67
C ASN A 30 58.05 -18.46 -11.99
N SER A 31 57.11 -17.89 -12.75
CA SER A 31 56.02 -17.05 -12.29
C SER A 31 54.81 -17.20 -13.22
N ILE A 32 53.63 -17.02 -12.72
CA ILE A 32 52.38 -17.03 -13.46
C ILE A 32 51.60 -15.77 -13.19
N SER A 33 50.85 -15.28 -14.19
CA SER A 33 50.14 -14.00 -14.06
C SER A 33 48.64 -14.11 -13.87
N PHE A 34 48.03 -15.26 -14.23
CA PHE A 34 46.56 -15.38 -14.38
C PHE A 34 45.99 -14.24 -15.26
N GLY A 35 46.74 -13.88 -16.32
CA GLY A 35 46.38 -12.76 -17.21
C GLY A 35 45.61 -13.19 -18.47
N LEU A 36 45.38 -14.48 -18.67
CA LEU A 36 44.66 -15.02 -19.80
C LEU A 36 43.25 -15.36 -19.44
N PHE A 37 42.29 -14.61 -19.98
CA PHE A 37 40.85 -14.70 -19.66
C PHE A 37 40.09 -15.27 -20.86
N PHE A 38 39.18 -16.21 -20.57
CA PHE A 38 38.31 -16.84 -21.57
C PHE A 38 36.92 -17.02 -21.00
N ASN A 39 35.90 -16.77 -21.80
CA ASN A 39 34.49 -16.98 -21.41
C ASN A 39 33.88 -18.31 -21.87
N ASN A 40 34.73 -19.22 -22.36
CA ASN A 40 34.33 -20.54 -22.84
C ASN A 40 35.41 -21.56 -22.55
N SER A 41 35.05 -22.84 -22.65
CA SER A 41 36.01 -23.95 -22.58
C SER A 41 37.15 -23.79 -23.58
N GLN A 42 38.36 -24.10 -23.15
CA GLN A 42 39.57 -24.07 -23.98
C GLN A 42 40.10 -25.47 -24.19
N THR A 43 40.60 -25.72 -25.39
CA THR A 43 41.28 -26.99 -25.72
C THR A 43 42.75 -26.87 -25.43
N VAL A 44 43.29 -27.82 -24.66
CA VAL A 44 44.72 -27.97 -24.36
C VAL A 44 45.31 -29.03 -25.28
N SER A 45 46.32 -28.66 -26.00
CA SER A 45 47.13 -29.60 -26.83
C SER A 45 48.56 -29.62 -26.30
N ILE A 46 49.13 -30.81 -26.13
CA ILE A 46 50.51 -31.01 -25.70
C ILE A 46 51.24 -31.84 -26.74
N SER A 47 52.42 -31.39 -27.12
CA SER A 47 53.32 -32.13 -28.00
C SER A 47 54.68 -32.22 -27.37
N ALA A 48 55.42 -33.29 -27.69
CA ALA A 48 56.75 -33.47 -27.21
C ALA A 48 57.63 -34.12 -28.32
N VAL A 49 58.91 -33.83 -28.25
CA VAL A 49 59.92 -34.41 -29.10
C VAL A 49 61.20 -34.69 -28.30
N ASP A 50 61.94 -35.72 -28.70
CA ASP A 50 63.22 -36.07 -28.15
C ASP A 50 64.28 -36.14 -29.22
N ASN A 51 65.54 -35.94 -28.89
CA ASN A 51 66.69 -36.02 -29.79
C ASN A 51 66.92 -37.42 -30.41
N SER A 52 66.47 -38.45 -29.67
CA SER A 52 66.56 -39.87 -30.15
C SER A 52 65.51 -40.18 -31.21
N ASN A 53 64.53 -39.29 -31.51
CA ASN A 53 63.32 -39.52 -32.30
C ASN A 53 62.46 -40.71 -31.81
N GLU A 54 62.67 -41.18 -30.59
CA GLU A 54 61.78 -42.15 -29.92
C GLU A 54 60.52 -41.47 -29.32
N GLU A 55 59.54 -42.30 -29.01
CA GLU A 55 58.30 -41.81 -28.45
C GLU A 55 58.49 -41.21 -27.03
N VAL A 56 58.00 -40.01 -26.78
CA VAL A 56 57.99 -39.34 -25.48
C VAL A 56 56.70 -39.62 -24.77
N LYS A 57 56.74 -40.16 -23.55
CA LYS A 57 55.57 -40.25 -22.67
C LYS A 57 55.22 -38.86 -22.21
N ILE A 58 53.96 -38.43 -22.50
CA ILE A 58 53.40 -37.15 -22.06
C ILE A 58 52.39 -37.40 -20.98
N GLU A 59 52.56 -36.76 -19.85
CA GLU A 59 51.61 -36.75 -18.75
C GLU A 59 51.29 -35.32 -18.38
N TYR A 60 50.05 -35.04 -17.86
CA TYR A 60 49.62 -33.68 -17.54
C TYR A 60 49.02 -33.59 -16.14
N LEU A 61 49.12 -32.38 -15.58
CA LEU A 61 48.50 -32.01 -14.30
C LEU A 61 47.79 -30.67 -14.44
N LEU A 62 46.60 -30.53 -13.89
CA LEU A 62 45.90 -29.28 -13.71
C LEU A 62 46.08 -28.78 -12.29
N SER A 63 46.52 -27.54 -12.10
CA SER A 63 46.67 -26.90 -10.82
C SER A 63 46.03 -25.50 -10.87
N ASN A 64 45.71 -24.89 -9.75
CA ASN A 64 45.26 -23.48 -9.63
C ASN A 64 46.36 -22.58 -9.04
N SER A 65 47.58 -23.11 -8.93
CA SER A 65 48.73 -22.39 -8.37
C SER A 65 50.03 -22.77 -9.08
N LEU A 66 51.04 -21.91 -8.95
CA LEU A 66 52.39 -22.22 -9.36
C LEU A 66 52.97 -23.33 -8.48
N LEU A 67 53.56 -24.36 -9.14
CA LEU A 67 54.25 -25.44 -8.47
C LEU A 67 55.74 -25.46 -8.82
N SER A 68 56.58 -25.66 -7.83
CA SER A 68 58.01 -25.89 -7.99
C SER A 68 58.29 -27.31 -8.52
N ILE A 69 59.50 -27.56 -9.04
CA ILE A 69 59.90 -28.89 -9.51
C ILE A 69 59.74 -29.94 -8.41
N THR A 70 60.15 -29.62 -7.16
CA THR A 70 60.06 -30.55 -6.03
C THR A 70 58.58 -30.89 -5.73
N GLU A 71 57.67 -29.95 -5.89
CA GLU A 71 56.23 -30.19 -5.70
C GLU A 71 55.69 -31.05 -6.86
N LEU A 72 56.09 -30.75 -8.10
CA LEU A 72 55.68 -31.53 -9.29
C LEU A 72 56.15 -33.00 -9.21
N ASP A 73 57.34 -33.25 -8.67
CA ASP A 73 57.87 -34.61 -8.51
C ASP A 73 57.01 -35.44 -7.53
N ASN A 74 56.28 -34.80 -6.64
CA ASN A 74 55.39 -35.42 -5.69
C ASN A 74 53.91 -35.47 -6.12
N GLN A 75 53.58 -34.99 -7.32
CA GLN A 75 52.20 -34.98 -7.85
C GLN A 75 51.90 -36.23 -8.69
N SER A 76 50.61 -36.56 -8.73
CA SER A 76 50.09 -37.57 -9.67
C SER A 76 49.66 -36.93 -10.97
N PHE A 77 50.27 -37.39 -12.06
CA PHE A 77 49.96 -36.89 -13.38
C PHE A 77 49.05 -37.86 -14.14
N ASN A 78 48.18 -37.29 -15.00
CA ASN A 78 47.31 -38.04 -15.90
C ASN A 78 48.03 -38.29 -17.24
N LEU A 79 47.89 -39.50 -17.80
CA LEU A 79 48.45 -39.80 -19.10
C LEU A 79 47.75 -38.94 -20.17
N TYR A 80 48.54 -38.26 -21.01
CA TYR A 80 48.06 -37.50 -22.15
C TYR A 80 48.08 -38.36 -23.41
N THR A 81 46.90 -38.58 -24.01
CA THR A 81 46.74 -39.38 -25.21
C THR A 81 46.14 -38.56 -26.36
N ARG A 82 45.44 -37.46 -26.06
CA ARG A 82 44.78 -36.59 -27.01
C ARG A 82 44.50 -35.23 -26.39
N PRO A 83 44.23 -34.18 -27.19
CA PRO A 83 43.78 -32.90 -26.67
C PRO A 83 42.56 -33.04 -25.75
N PHE A 84 42.53 -32.27 -24.69
CA PHE A 84 41.45 -32.26 -23.71
C PHE A 84 40.95 -30.83 -23.48
N SER A 85 39.76 -30.69 -22.92
CA SER A 85 39.17 -29.40 -22.62
C SER A 85 39.27 -29.06 -21.13
N VAL A 86 39.55 -27.78 -20.84
CA VAL A 86 39.37 -27.16 -19.52
C VAL A 86 38.12 -26.30 -19.55
N ASN A 87 37.33 -26.37 -18.46
CA ASN A 87 35.98 -25.82 -18.39
C ASN A 87 35.92 -24.48 -17.65
N PRO A 88 34.92 -23.63 -17.91
CA PRO A 88 34.73 -22.36 -17.24
C PRO A 88 34.55 -22.49 -15.71
N ASN A 89 34.60 -21.32 -15.04
CA ASN A 89 34.46 -21.11 -13.60
C ASN A 89 35.59 -21.73 -12.75
N ASN A 90 36.77 -21.76 -13.34
CA ASN A 90 37.99 -22.22 -12.69
C ASN A 90 39.23 -21.44 -13.17
N GLU A 91 40.28 -21.50 -12.38
CA GLU A 91 41.61 -21.05 -12.71
C GLU A 91 42.52 -22.26 -12.93
N TYR A 92 43.36 -22.20 -13.93
CA TYR A 92 44.22 -23.31 -14.28
C TYR A 92 45.65 -22.87 -14.56
N VAL A 93 46.59 -23.69 -14.10
CA VAL A 93 47.95 -23.82 -14.64
C VAL A 93 48.09 -25.24 -15.16
N ILE A 94 48.43 -25.41 -16.44
CA ILE A 94 48.60 -26.73 -17.04
C ILE A 94 50.09 -27.06 -16.99
N TYR A 95 50.41 -28.18 -16.33
CA TYR A 95 51.76 -28.74 -16.31
C TYR A 95 51.82 -29.97 -17.21
N ALA A 96 52.91 -30.12 -17.94
CA ALA A 96 53.23 -31.39 -18.62
C ALA A 96 54.56 -31.93 -18.12
N LYS A 97 54.54 -33.23 -17.83
CA LYS A 97 55.71 -34.04 -17.55
C LYS A 97 56.03 -34.85 -18.79
N LEU A 98 57.22 -34.65 -19.29
CA LEU A 98 57.72 -35.33 -20.49
C LEU A 98 58.79 -36.30 -20.08
N THR A 99 58.67 -37.56 -20.45
CA THR A 99 59.65 -38.61 -20.11
C THR A 99 60.04 -39.34 -21.41
N ASP A 100 61.33 -39.42 -21.71
CA ASP A 100 61.85 -40.16 -22.84
C ASP A 100 62.01 -41.64 -22.47
N THR A 101 62.47 -42.46 -23.43
CA THR A 101 62.71 -43.90 -23.26
C THR A 101 63.92 -44.20 -22.36
N SER A 102 64.83 -43.25 -22.16
CA SER A 102 65.99 -43.33 -21.25
C SER A 102 65.66 -42.84 -19.85
N ASN A 103 64.40 -42.46 -19.55
CA ASN A 103 63.84 -41.92 -18.28
C ASN A 103 64.40 -40.51 -17.94
N ASN A 104 64.88 -39.72 -18.90
CA ASN A 104 65.11 -38.32 -18.63
C ASN A 104 63.76 -37.57 -18.56
N VAL A 105 63.62 -36.70 -17.55
CA VAL A 105 62.36 -35.99 -17.30
C VAL A 105 62.52 -34.50 -17.47
N SER A 106 61.59 -33.88 -18.17
CA SER A 106 61.42 -32.43 -18.20
C SER A 106 59.98 -32.03 -17.82
N TYR A 107 59.84 -30.80 -17.36
CA TYR A 107 58.55 -30.18 -17.03
C TYR A 107 58.39 -28.92 -17.86
N ILE A 108 57.19 -28.67 -18.37
CA ILE A 108 56.77 -27.42 -18.95
C ILE A 108 55.45 -26.97 -18.33
N SER A 109 55.14 -25.67 -18.32
CA SER A 109 53.87 -25.16 -17.78
C SER A 109 53.25 -24.09 -18.65
N SER A 110 51.95 -23.96 -18.62
CA SER A 110 51.27 -22.77 -19.14
C SER A 110 51.42 -21.59 -18.17
N ASP A 111 51.08 -20.38 -18.60
CA ASP A 111 50.73 -19.29 -17.69
C ASP A 111 49.38 -19.58 -17.02
N GLY A 112 48.99 -18.80 -16.04
CA GLY A 112 47.69 -18.91 -15.41
C GLY A 112 46.54 -18.51 -16.32
N LEU A 113 45.56 -19.38 -16.43
CA LEU A 113 44.34 -19.15 -17.20
C LEU A 113 43.15 -18.92 -16.23
N VAL A 114 42.29 -17.99 -16.56
CA VAL A 114 41.01 -17.76 -15.90
C VAL A 114 39.92 -18.05 -16.91
N LEU A 115 39.14 -19.05 -16.64
CA LEU A 115 37.96 -19.40 -17.43
C LEU A 115 36.74 -19.02 -16.66
N ASP A 116 35.94 -18.06 -17.15
CA ASP A 116 34.79 -17.50 -16.48
C ASP A 116 33.71 -17.18 -17.52
N ASP A 117 32.58 -17.90 -17.45
CA ASP A 117 31.42 -17.70 -18.34
C ASP A 117 30.25 -17.01 -17.62
N ILE A 118 30.45 -16.51 -16.38
CA ILE A 118 29.45 -15.84 -15.59
C ILE A 118 29.48 -14.34 -15.87
N SER A 119 28.33 -13.79 -16.26
CA SER A 119 28.23 -12.35 -16.47
C SER A 119 28.19 -11.60 -15.13
N PRO A 120 28.77 -10.38 -15.06
CA PRO A 120 28.68 -9.52 -13.87
C PRO A 120 27.24 -9.29 -13.41
N VAL A 121 27.01 -9.28 -12.11
CA VAL A 121 25.68 -9.03 -11.53
C VAL A 121 25.55 -7.57 -11.12
N VAL A 122 24.53 -6.88 -11.65
CA VAL A 122 24.20 -5.49 -11.33
C VAL A 122 23.05 -5.48 -10.33
N THR A 123 23.24 -4.84 -9.18
CA THR A 123 22.24 -4.74 -8.10
C THR A 123 21.90 -3.29 -7.75
N GLY A 124 20.80 -3.08 -7.00
CA GLY A 124 20.28 -1.74 -6.65
C GLY A 124 19.27 -1.17 -7.64
N ILE A 125 19.17 -1.75 -8.84
CA ILE A 125 18.23 -1.37 -9.89
C ILE A 125 17.72 -2.61 -10.64
N GLU A 126 16.57 -2.43 -11.31
CA GLU A 126 15.98 -3.48 -12.18
C GLU A 126 15.78 -2.91 -13.60
N SER A 127 16.13 -3.69 -14.61
CA SER A 127 16.02 -3.27 -16.01
C SER A 127 14.58 -2.94 -16.39
N GLY A 128 14.38 -1.84 -17.14
CA GLY A 128 13.08 -1.34 -17.56
C GLY A 128 12.34 -0.51 -16.52
N LYS A 129 12.82 -0.43 -15.28
CA LYS A 129 12.17 0.37 -14.24
C LYS A 129 12.48 1.86 -14.31
N THR A 130 11.53 2.63 -13.77
CA THR A 130 11.68 4.07 -13.58
C THR A 130 11.72 4.37 -12.07
N TYR A 131 12.69 5.17 -11.65
CA TYR A 131 12.88 5.62 -10.27
C TYR A 131 12.72 7.14 -10.21
N CYS A 132 12.27 7.67 -9.06
CA CYS A 132 12.09 9.10 -8.85
C CYS A 132 13.14 9.73 -7.91
N GLU A 133 14.19 8.98 -7.63
CA GLU A 133 15.35 9.39 -6.84
C GLU A 133 16.62 8.74 -7.39
N LYS A 134 17.76 9.34 -7.10
CA LYS A 134 19.05 8.75 -7.46
C LYS A 134 19.21 7.38 -6.81
N LYS A 135 19.77 6.42 -7.55
CA LYS A 135 20.04 5.06 -7.09
C LYS A 135 21.54 4.79 -7.03
N THR A 136 21.93 4.14 -5.95
CA THR A 136 23.25 3.52 -5.87
C THR A 136 23.18 2.16 -6.53
N VAL A 137 24.11 1.90 -7.43
CA VAL A 137 24.24 0.65 -8.18
C VAL A 137 25.53 -0.03 -7.73
N THR A 138 25.47 -1.33 -7.46
CA THR A 138 26.65 -2.13 -7.10
C THR A 138 26.84 -3.22 -8.14
N VAL A 139 28.09 -3.43 -8.53
CA VAL A 139 28.53 -4.46 -9.47
C VAL A 139 29.23 -5.58 -8.70
N ASN A 140 28.74 -6.80 -8.86
CA ASN A 140 29.31 -7.99 -8.22
C ASN A 140 29.93 -8.89 -9.29
N ASP A 141 31.24 -8.92 -9.31
CA ASP A 141 32.06 -9.78 -10.14
C ASP A 141 33.50 -9.80 -9.62
N LYS A 142 34.22 -10.93 -9.80
CA LYS A 142 35.61 -11.07 -9.36
C LYS A 142 36.58 -10.33 -10.30
N TYR A 143 36.23 -10.24 -11.57
CA TYR A 143 37.14 -9.78 -12.63
C TYR A 143 36.56 -8.62 -13.44
N ILE A 144 35.94 -7.66 -12.79
CA ILE A 144 35.38 -6.47 -13.46
C ILE A 144 36.47 -5.82 -14.35
N ASN A 145 36.15 -5.60 -15.62
CA ASN A 145 36.98 -4.90 -16.55
C ASN A 145 36.56 -3.45 -16.76
N SER A 146 35.28 -3.22 -17.06
CA SER A 146 34.77 -1.88 -17.30
C SER A 146 33.29 -1.75 -16.96
N VAL A 147 32.89 -0.55 -16.55
CA VAL A 147 31.48 -0.12 -16.37
C VAL A 147 31.28 1.11 -17.24
N LYS A 148 30.29 1.06 -18.13
CA LYS A 148 29.89 2.19 -18.97
C LYS A 148 28.47 2.61 -18.73
N ILE A 149 28.24 3.93 -18.61
CA ILE A 149 26.90 4.53 -18.54
C ILE A 149 26.73 5.42 -19.76
N ASN A 150 25.75 5.11 -20.59
CA ASN A 150 25.48 5.82 -21.84
C ASN A 150 26.76 5.91 -22.75
N GLY A 151 27.56 4.84 -22.74
CA GLY A 151 28.81 4.75 -23.50
C GLY A 151 30.05 5.36 -22.84
N ASN A 152 29.90 6.10 -21.73
CA ASN A 152 31.02 6.71 -21.01
C ASN A 152 31.48 5.81 -19.85
N GLU A 153 32.79 5.66 -19.70
CA GLU A 153 33.36 4.89 -18.59
C GLU A 153 33.12 5.57 -17.24
N VAL A 154 32.88 4.76 -16.23
CA VAL A 154 32.62 5.16 -14.85
C VAL A 154 33.60 4.45 -13.93
N THR A 155 34.20 5.21 -13.00
CA THR A 155 35.02 4.65 -11.96
C THR A 155 34.14 4.18 -10.80
N LEU A 156 34.37 2.95 -10.35
CA LEU A 156 33.71 2.37 -9.19
C LEU A 156 34.39 2.85 -7.89
N ASP A 157 33.63 2.96 -6.82
CA ASP A 157 34.15 3.19 -5.48
C ASP A 157 34.76 1.89 -4.89
N SER A 158 35.22 1.96 -3.64
CA SER A 158 35.81 0.81 -2.92
C SER A 158 34.84 -0.37 -2.72
N ASN A 159 33.55 -0.15 -2.88
CA ASN A 159 32.50 -1.18 -2.75
C ASN A 159 31.97 -1.63 -4.12
N ASN A 160 32.71 -1.35 -5.17
CA ASN A 160 32.28 -1.57 -6.57
C ASN A 160 30.94 -0.91 -6.90
N SER A 161 30.70 0.30 -6.38
CA SER A 161 29.43 1.01 -6.50
C SER A 161 29.60 2.38 -7.16
N PHE A 162 28.48 2.89 -7.70
CA PHE A 162 28.36 4.24 -8.25
C PHE A 162 26.92 4.76 -8.11
N ILE A 163 26.75 6.08 -8.26
CA ILE A 163 25.44 6.72 -8.18
C ILE A 163 24.97 7.14 -9.57
N LEU A 164 23.74 6.74 -9.95
CA LEU A 164 23.12 7.13 -11.21
C LEU A 164 22.65 8.58 -11.19
N GLY A 165 22.96 9.31 -12.27
CA GLY A 165 22.39 10.62 -12.57
C GLY A 165 20.94 10.53 -13.05
N TYR A 166 20.31 11.70 -13.22
CA TYR A 166 18.95 11.78 -13.77
C TYR A 166 18.93 11.51 -15.29
N GLY A 167 17.79 11.05 -15.78
CA GLY A 167 17.53 10.75 -17.19
C GLY A 167 17.50 9.26 -17.49
N LYS A 168 17.49 8.91 -18.76
CA LYS A 168 17.61 7.53 -19.23
C LYS A 168 19.06 7.08 -19.11
N GLN A 169 19.27 5.91 -18.53
CA GLN A 169 20.58 5.33 -18.27
C GLN A 169 20.64 3.93 -18.89
N ASN A 170 21.64 3.72 -19.73
CA ASN A 170 22.05 2.42 -20.24
C ASN A 170 23.37 2.07 -19.55
N ILE A 171 23.35 1.04 -18.71
CA ILE A 171 24.51 0.57 -17.96
C ILE A 171 24.99 -0.72 -18.59
N ILE A 172 26.27 -0.74 -19.02
CA ILE A 172 26.92 -1.94 -19.55
C ILE A 172 28.11 -2.24 -18.65
N VAL A 173 28.12 -3.42 -18.05
CA VAL A 173 29.25 -3.96 -17.30
C VAL A 173 29.89 -5.07 -18.08
N THR A 174 31.21 -5.06 -18.17
CA THR A 174 32.00 -6.11 -18.86
C THR A 174 33.08 -6.59 -17.91
N ASP A 175 33.26 -7.90 -17.78
CA ASP A 175 34.37 -8.51 -17.07
C ASP A 175 35.59 -8.68 -17.98
N ARG A 176 36.70 -9.23 -17.42
CA ARG A 176 37.92 -9.51 -18.16
C ARG A 176 37.81 -10.67 -19.15
N SER A 177 36.88 -11.60 -18.90
CA SER A 177 36.59 -12.73 -19.78
C SER A 177 35.74 -12.32 -20.99
N GLY A 178 35.15 -11.10 -20.95
CA GLY A 178 34.33 -10.56 -22.02
C GLY A 178 32.81 -10.80 -21.81
N ASN A 179 32.40 -11.39 -20.70
CA ASN A 179 30.98 -11.50 -20.39
C ASN A 179 30.39 -10.12 -20.05
N LYS A 180 29.12 -9.93 -20.35
CA LYS A 180 28.46 -8.62 -20.24
C LYS A 180 27.11 -8.71 -19.56
N SER A 181 26.80 -7.67 -18.77
CA SER A 181 25.46 -7.38 -18.29
C SER A 181 25.03 -6.00 -18.76
N GLU A 182 23.78 -5.89 -19.19
CA GLU A 182 23.20 -4.63 -19.64
C GLU A 182 21.90 -4.36 -18.87
N VAL A 183 21.79 -3.15 -18.31
CA VAL A 183 20.60 -2.69 -17.54
C VAL A 183 20.18 -1.32 -18.05
N ASN A 184 18.89 -1.19 -18.39
CA ASN A 184 18.30 0.06 -18.87
C ASN A 184 17.30 0.57 -17.84
N VAL A 185 17.47 1.80 -17.31
CA VAL A 185 16.57 2.41 -16.36
C VAL A 185 16.32 3.89 -16.66
N THR A 186 15.30 4.46 -16.07
CA THR A 186 15.07 5.91 -16.08
C THR A 186 15.07 6.45 -14.65
N ILE A 187 15.82 7.51 -14.41
CA ILE A 187 15.91 8.19 -13.13
C ILE A 187 15.29 9.59 -13.27
N ASN A 188 14.12 9.82 -12.68
CA ASN A 188 13.47 11.13 -12.67
C ASN A 188 13.90 11.94 -11.44
N ASN A 189 13.86 13.27 -11.57
CA ASN A 189 14.13 14.17 -10.48
C ASN A 189 12.84 14.46 -9.72
N GLY A 190 12.51 13.60 -8.75
CA GLY A 190 11.34 13.74 -7.89
C GLY A 190 10.12 12.97 -8.34
N HIS A 191 9.14 12.90 -7.44
CA HIS A 191 7.88 12.20 -7.62
C HIS A 191 6.79 13.12 -8.21
N SER A 192 5.88 12.55 -8.99
CA SER A 192 4.63 13.17 -9.43
C SER A 192 3.48 12.34 -8.89
N PHE A 193 3.00 12.69 -7.71
CA PHE A 193 1.91 11.97 -7.06
C PHE A 193 0.55 12.34 -7.65
N GLY A 194 -0.31 11.35 -7.80
CA GLY A 194 -1.73 11.50 -8.07
C GLY A 194 -2.52 11.96 -6.84
N GLY A 195 -3.86 11.97 -6.96
CA GLY A 195 -4.75 12.23 -5.84
C GLY A 195 -4.67 11.16 -4.75
N TYR A 196 -5.16 11.51 -3.58
CA TYR A 196 -5.27 10.56 -2.48
C TYR A 196 -6.46 9.60 -2.65
N ASN A 197 -6.26 8.33 -2.35
CA ASN A 197 -7.29 7.31 -2.31
C ASN A 197 -7.46 6.81 -0.88
N PHE A 198 -8.71 6.69 -0.44
CA PHE A 198 -9.04 6.13 0.87
C PHE A 198 -8.81 4.62 0.87
N ASP A 199 -8.17 4.09 1.92
CA ASP A 199 -7.80 2.67 2.03
C ASP A 199 -8.90 1.80 2.65
N GLY A 200 -10.02 2.39 3.03
CA GLY A 200 -11.19 1.69 3.58
C GLY A 200 -11.24 1.58 5.11
N VAL A 201 -10.22 2.08 5.83
CA VAL A 201 -10.18 2.06 7.29
C VAL A 201 -9.95 3.46 7.86
N ASP A 202 -8.72 3.88 8.02
CA ASP A 202 -8.34 5.16 8.64
C ASP A 202 -7.11 5.79 8.00
N THR A 203 -6.72 5.31 6.83
CA THR A 203 -5.58 5.80 6.06
C THR A 203 -5.98 6.19 4.64
N HIS A 204 -5.16 7.03 4.04
CA HIS A 204 -5.24 7.34 2.61
C HIS A 204 -3.86 7.24 1.98
N THR A 205 -3.84 6.77 0.74
CA THR A 205 -2.63 6.52 -0.02
C THR A 205 -2.64 7.33 -1.31
N ARG A 206 -1.50 7.89 -1.67
CA ARG A 206 -1.26 8.43 -3.01
C ARG A 206 -0.14 7.68 -3.70
N LYS A 207 -0.25 7.54 -5.01
CA LYS A 207 0.71 6.81 -5.82
C LYS A 207 1.41 7.75 -6.80
N CYS A 208 2.71 7.57 -6.93
CA CYS A 208 3.48 8.29 -7.93
C CYS A 208 3.14 7.79 -9.33
N ASN A 209 2.73 8.68 -10.23
CA ASN A 209 2.37 8.36 -11.61
C ASN A 209 3.58 7.96 -12.47
N ILE A 210 4.80 8.24 -11.99
CA ILE A 210 6.03 8.00 -12.73
C ILE A 210 6.66 6.66 -12.33
N CYS A 211 6.97 6.46 -11.05
CA CYS A 211 7.69 5.29 -10.56
C CYS A 211 6.81 4.27 -9.84
N GLY A 212 5.55 4.61 -9.59
CA GLY A 212 4.59 3.73 -8.93
C GLY A 212 4.77 3.58 -7.41
N SER A 213 5.73 4.29 -6.79
CA SER A 213 5.87 4.30 -5.33
C SER A 213 4.65 4.92 -4.66
N SER A 214 4.32 4.45 -3.47
CA SER A 214 3.16 4.91 -2.72
C SER A 214 3.57 5.54 -1.40
N GLU A 215 2.83 6.58 -1.00
CA GLU A 215 2.91 7.19 0.33
C GLU A 215 1.56 7.04 1.01
N THR A 216 1.57 6.57 2.26
CA THR A 216 0.36 6.36 3.06
C THR A 216 0.41 7.25 4.29
N TYR A 217 -0.71 7.93 4.55
CA TYR A 217 -0.89 8.82 5.70
C TYR A 217 -2.17 8.46 6.44
N LYS A 218 -2.20 8.78 7.72
CA LYS A 218 -3.40 8.62 8.54
C LYS A 218 -4.44 9.68 8.16
N CYS A 219 -5.70 9.28 8.10
CA CYS A 219 -6.81 10.19 7.87
C CYS A 219 -6.99 11.15 9.06
N ILE A 220 -7.33 12.38 8.77
CA ILE A 220 -7.64 13.46 9.73
C ILE A 220 -9.07 13.91 9.46
N ASP A 221 -9.84 14.15 10.52
CA ASP A 221 -11.22 14.64 10.51
C ASP A 221 -11.32 15.78 11.54
N GLU A 222 -10.89 16.97 11.13
CA GLU A 222 -10.87 18.16 12.00
C GLU A 222 -12.29 18.77 12.14
N ASP A 223 -13.08 18.72 11.09
CA ASP A 223 -14.45 19.25 11.07
C ASP A 223 -15.48 18.28 11.66
N ARG A 224 -15.05 17.06 12.00
CA ARG A 224 -15.85 15.99 12.63
C ARG A 224 -17.09 15.57 11.82
N ASP A 225 -16.94 15.55 10.52
CA ASP A 225 -18.00 15.09 9.61
C ASP A 225 -17.95 13.58 9.32
N HIS A 226 -17.04 12.85 9.96
CA HIS A 226 -16.72 11.43 9.79
C HIS A 226 -15.95 11.09 8.50
N ARG A 227 -15.49 12.07 7.80
CA ARG A 227 -14.71 11.90 6.58
C ARG A 227 -13.31 12.45 6.76
N CYS A 228 -12.41 11.94 5.96
CA CYS A 228 -11.06 12.48 5.90
C CYS A 228 -11.06 13.81 5.14
N ASP A 229 -10.54 14.87 5.75
CA ASP A 229 -10.41 16.21 5.14
C ASP A 229 -9.56 16.24 3.85
N VAL A 230 -8.71 15.21 3.66
CA VAL A 230 -7.80 15.12 2.51
C VAL A 230 -8.37 14.28 1.37
N CYS A 231 -8.88 13.08 1.65
CA CYS A 231 -9.35 12.13 0.63
C CYS A 231 -10.88 11.96 0.59
N ASN A 232 -11.62 12.61 1.49
CA ASN A 232 -13.07 12.49 1.64
C ASN A 232 -13.58 11.05 1.91
N GLY A 233 -12.69 10.14 2.34
CA GLY A 233 -13.05 8.77 2.71
C GLY A 233 -13.79 8.73 4.04
N LEU A 234 -14.78 7.85 4.17
CA LEU A 234 -15.55 7.68 5.41
C LEU A 234 -14.72 6.89 6.43
N ILE A 235 -14.20 7.57 7.45
CA ILE A 235 -13.31 6.98 8.48
C ILE A 235 -14.04 6.45 9.71
N SER A 236 -15.25 6.93 9.99
CA SER A 236 -16.06 6.40 11.08
C SER A 236 -17.54 6.49 10.73
N ARG A 237 -18.38 5.75 11.48
CA ARG A 237 -19.83 5.84 11.38
C ARG A 237 -20.37 6.69 12.51
N CYS A 238 -21.51 7.31 12.28
CA CYS A 238 -22.23 7.98 13.34
C CYS A 238 -22.53 7.02 14.51
N ILE A 239 -22.25 7.44 15.74
CA ILE A 239 -22.47 6.70 16.98
C ILE A 239 -23.32 7.57 17.90
N ASP A 240 -24.27 6.97 18.59
CA ASP A 240 -25.15 7.60 19.60
C ASP A 240 -25.07 6.76 20.88
N LEU A 241 -24.04 6.99 21.68
CA LEU A 241 -23.84 6.28 22.96
C LEU A 241 -24.72 6.80 24.05
N ASN A 242 -25.03 8.10 24.01
CA ASN A 242 -25.87 8.77 25.00
C ASN A 242 -27.36 8.65 24.68
N LYS A 243 -27.74 8.03 23.58
CA LYS A 243 -29.10 7.75 23.13
C LYS A 243 -29.96 9.00 22.94
N ASN A 244 -29.39 10.09 22.47
CA ASN A 244 -30.12 11.34 22.23
C ASN A 244 -30.53 11.53 20.75
N HIS A 245 -30.45 10.50 19.93
CA HIS A 245 -30.72 10.48 18.49
C HIS A 245 -29.76 11.32 17.62
N LYS A 246 -28.67 11.80 18.20
CA LYS A 246 -27.65 12.56 17.50
C LYS A 246 -26.32 11.84 17.58
N CYS A 247 -25.50 12.03 16.57
CA CYS A 247 -24.15 11.54 16.57
C CYS A 247 -23.31 12.27 17.63
N ASP A 248 -22.65 11.52 18.52
CA ASP A 248 -21.79 12.08 19.58
C ASP A 248 -20.56 12.81 19.03
N ILE A 249 -20.20 12.59 17.77
CA ILE A 249 -19.03 13.18 17.12
C ILE A 249 -19.43 14.43 16.31
N CYS A 250 -20.35 14.29 15.34
CA CYS A 250 -20.72 15.35 14.41
C CYS A 250 -22.01 16.11 14.79
N GLY A 251 -22.75 15.63 15.79
CA GLY A 251 -23.99 16.26 16.24
C GLY A 251 -25.20 16.12 15.31
N LYS A 252 -25.04 15.50 14.13
CA LYS A 252 -26.15 15.29 13.18
C LYS A 252 -27.16 14.30 13.72
N THR A 253 -28.45 14.55 13.47
CA THR A 253 -29.52 13.59 13.82
C THR A 253 -29.37 12.33 12.99
N ILE A 254 -29.31 11.17 13.63
CA ILE A 254 -29.09 9.86 13.02
C ILE A 254 -30.30 8.94 13.08
N SER A 255 -31.25 9.25 13.96
CA SER A 255 -32.52 8.54 14.03
C SER A 255 -33.63 9.46 14.53
N SER A 256 -34.90 9.11 14.30
CA SER A 256 -36.03 9.77 14.84
C SER A 256 -36.50 9.08 16.14
N HIS A 257 -37.26 9.79 16.98
CA HIS A 257 -37.93 9.20 18.11
C HIS A 257 -38.91 8.11 17.65
N LYS A 258 -38.99 7.01 18.36
CA LYS A 258 -39.92 5.89 18.09
C LYS A 258 -40.23 5.10 19.34
N GLY A 259 -41.32 4.32 19.23
CA GLY A 259 -41.83 3.50 20.34
C GLY A 259 -42.64 4.31 21.32
N GLY A 260 -43.23 3.64 22.30
CA GLY A 260 -44.20 4.19 23.22
C GLY A 260 -45.56 4.50 22.56
N GLU A 261 -46.57 4.71 23.39
CA GLU A 261 -47.91 5.10 22.95
C GLU A 261 -48.28 6.43 23.59
N ALA A 262 -48.82 7.32 22.78
CA ALA A 262 -49.36 8.59 23.28
C ALA A 262 -50.78 8.38 23.78
N SER A 263 -51.12 8.98 24.92
CA SER A 263 -52.50 9.07 25.40
C SER A 263 -53.04 10.48 25.27
N CYS A 264 -54.30 10.67 25.58
CA CYS A 264 -54.90 12.01 25.52
C CYS A 264 -54.36 12.97 26.62
N THR A 265 -53.58 12.46 27.57
CA THR A 265 -52.97 13.24 28.65
C THR A 265 -51.44 13.29 28.52
N ASN A 266 -50.80 12.31 27.85
CA ASN A 266 -49.38 12.20 27.80
C ASN A 266 -48.93 11.92 26.35
N LYS A 267 -47.82 12.56 25.95
CA LYS A 267 -47.14 12.25 24.66
C LYS A 267 -46.47 10.91 24.74
N ALA A 268 -46.19 10.33 23.57
CA ALA A 268 -45.39 9.11 23.48
C ALA A 268 -43.98 9.33 24.06
N ILE A 269 -43.46 8.34 24.78
CA ILE A 269 -42.11 8.36 25.32
C ILE A 269 -41.24 7.51 24.42
N CYS A 270 -40.16 8.08 23.87
CA CYS A 270 -39.24 7.37 23.05
C CYS A 270 -38.54 6.25 23.82
N GLU A 271 -38.59 5.02 23.31
CA GLU A 271 -37.98 3.84 23.94
C GLU A 271 -36.44 3.91 23.96
N ILE A 272 -35.83 4.76 23.10
CA ILE A 272 -34.39 4.89 23.01
C ILE A 272 -33.84 5.94 23.97
N CYS A 273 -34.42 7.18 23.96
CA CYS A 273 -33.90 8.31 24.72
C CYS A 273 -34.75 8.64 25.97
N GLY A 274 -35.94 8.07 26.12
CA GLY A 274 -36.82 8.35 27.23
C GLY A 274 -37.52 9.72 27.21
N GLN A 275 -37.36 10.50 26.12
CA GLN A 275 -37.99 11.81 25.96
C GLN A 275 -39.39 11.68 25.36
N GLU A 276 -40.28 12.59 25.81
CA GLU A 276 -41.57 12.76 25.17
C GLU A 276 -41.46 13.29 23.76
N TYR A 277 -42.27 12.77 22.83
CA TYR A 277 -42.29 13.22 21.43
C TYR A 277 -43.67 13.09 20.80
N GLY A 278 -43.88 13.76 19.68
CA GLY A 278 -45.13 13.73 18.93
C GLY A 278 -46.24 14.55 19.58
N GLU A 279 -47.45 14.34 19.13
CA GLU A 279 -48.67 14.95 19.69
C GLU A 279 -49.31 14.04 20.71
N LEU A 280 -50.27 14.57 21.48
CA LEU A 280 -51.11 13.76 22.37
C LEU A 280 -51.93 12.76 21.53
N GLY A 281 -52.14 11.60 22.09
CA GLY A 281 -52.94 10.55 21.50
C GLY A 281 -54.44 10.90 21.43
N LYS A 282 -55.17 10.06 20.70
CA LYS A 282 -56.63 10.13 20.67
C LYS A 282 -57.20 9.64 21.96
N HIS A 283 -58.41 10.08 22.27
CA HIS A 283 -59.18 9.53 23.39
C HIS A 283 -59.57 8.09 23.07
N LEU A 284 -59.01 7.15 23.82
CA LEU A 284 -59.37 5.73 23.74
C LEU A 284 -60.40 5.47 24.87
N ASN A 285 -61.44 4.73 24.58
CA ASN A 285 -62.46 4.36 25.57
C ASN A 285 -63.30 5.51 26.10
N LEU A 286 -63.85 6.36 25.23
CA LEU A 286 -64.84 7.32 25.58
C LEU A 286 -66.08 6.62 26.08
N LYS A 287 -66.55 6.97 27.30
CA LYS A 287 -67.77 6.47 27.92
C LYS A 287 -68.93 7.26 27.31
N HIS A 288 -69.79 6.55 26.59
CA HIS A 288 -71.06 7.12 26.09
C HIS A 288 -72.09 7.28 27.16
N ILE A 289 -72.63 8.46 27.28
CA ILE A 289 -73.78 8.76 28.22
C ILE A 289 -74.94 9.18 27.34
N GLU A 290 -75.97 8.36 27.35
CA GLU A 290 -77.19 8.63 26.61
C GLU A 290 -77.95 9.80 27.13
N GLU A 291 -78.73 10.47 26.30
CA GLU A 291 -79.62 11.59 26.70
C GLU A 291 -80.68 11.11 27.72
N THR A 292 -80.81 11.90 28.79
CA THR A 292 -81.85 11.70 29.78
C THR A 292 -82.67 12.98 29.88
N LYS A 293 -83.97 12.90 29.66
CA LYS A 293 -84.87 14.03 29.72
C LYS A 293 -84.97 14.60 31.14
N ALA A 294 -84.96 15.91 31.22
CA ALA A 294 -85.21 16.55 32.49
C ALA A 294 -86.63 16.33 32.95
N THR A 295 -86.86 16.28 34.28
CA THR A 295 -88.17 16.16 34.91
C THR A 295 -88.43 17.42 35.78
N SER A 296 -89.54 17.54 36.37
CA SER A 296 -89.84 18.65 37.33
C SER A 296 -89.02 18.54 38.61
N THR A 297 -88.45 17.37 38.94
CA THR A 297 -87.70 17.10 40.18
C THR A 297 -86.19 16.87 39.97
N SER A 298 -85.75 16.64 38.72
CA SER A 298 -84.34 16.35 38.44
C SER A 298 -83.94 16.93 37.06
N ASP A 299 -82.70 17.36 36.98
CA ASP A 299 -82.06 17.73 35.70
C ASP A 299 -81.87 16.51 34.84
N GLY A 300 -81.93 16.69 33.55
CA GLY A 300 -81.59 15.72 32.53
C GLY A 300 -80.14 15.97 31.99
N ASN A 301 -79.75 15.15 31.06
CA ASN A 301 -78.50 15.39 30.36
C ASN A 301 -78.70 15.20 28.85
N LYS A 302 -77.98 15.96 28.06
CA LYS A 302 -77.82 15.72 26.63
C LYS A 302 -76.94 14.46 26.41
N GLU A 303 -76.98 13.86 25.23
CA GLU A 303 -76.04 12.83 24.84
C GLU A 303 -74.63 13.41 24.80
N TYR A 304 -73.66 12.73 25.47
CA TYR A 304 -72.27 13.13 25.46
C TYR A 304 -71.35 11.95 25.68
N TRP A 305 -70.03 12.16 25.38
CA TRP A 305 -68.96 11.22 25.60
C TRP A 305 -68.00 11.76 26.63
N TYR A 306 -67.59 10.94 27.58
CA TYR A 306 -66.74 11.33 28.71
C TYR A 306 -65.46 10.50 28.66
N CYS A 307 -64.29 11.17 28.70
CA CYS A 307 -63.00 10.53 28.81
C CYS A 307 -62.60 10.44 30.30
N GLU A 308 -62.51 9.24 30.84
CA GLU A 308 -62.08 9.02 32.21
C GLU A 308 -60.61 9.34 32.45
N GLU A 309 -59.79 9.26 31.43
CA GLU A 309 -58.33 9.48 31.50
C GLU A 309 -58.01 11.00 31.66
N CYS A 310 -58.56 11.85 30.81
CA CYS A 310 -58.35 13.29 30.84
C CYS A 310 -59.44 14.08 31.57
N ASN A 311 -60.50 13.41 31.98
CA ASN A 311 -61.64 13.98 32.71
C ASN A 311 -62.35 15.09 31.91
N ARG A 312 -62.48 14.89 30.57
CA ARG A 312 -63.13 15.87 29.68
C ARG A 312 -64.38 15.30 29.02
N TYR A 313 -65.25 16.18 28.56
CA TYR A 313 -66.53 15.87 27.96
C TYR A 313 -66.55 16.25 26.50
N TYR A 314 -67.21 15.45 25.65
CA TYR A 314 -67.24 15.64 24.21
C TYR A 314 -68.65 15.48 23.69
N SER A 315 -69.00 16.27 22.66
CA SER A 315 -70.29 16.18 21.98
C SER A 315 -70.31 15.11 20.86
N ASP A 316 -69.19 14.47 20.60
CA ASP A 316 -69.04 13.46 19.53
C ASP A 316 -68.32 12.21 20.06
N LYS A 317 -68.57 11.10 19.41
CA LYS A 317 -67.99 9.79 19.75
C LYS A 317 -66.48 9.67 19.47
N ASP A 318 -65.90 10.57 18.69
CA ASP A 318 -64.51 10.56 18.31
C ASP A 318 -63.65 11.46 19.24
N GLY A 319 -64.30 12.19 20.17
CA GLY A 319 -63.63 13.06 21.15
C GLY A 319 -62.96 14.26 20.52
N LEU A 320 -63.52 14.79 19.44
CA LEU A 320 -62.93 15.91 18.72
C LEU A 320 -63.50 17.26 19.17
N ASN A 321 -64.75 17.30 19.60
CA ASN A 321 -65.46 18.52 20.00
C ASN A 321 -65.65 18.52 21.53
N GLU A 322 -64.69 19.11 22.23
CA GLU A 322 -64.73 19.26 23.70
C GLU A 322 -65.86 20.22 24.10
N ILE A 323 -66.63 19.84 25.11
CA ILE A 323 -67.67 20.66 25.70
C ILE A 323 -67.47 20.78 27.22
N SER A 324 -68.07 21.82 27.84
CA SER A 324 -68.03 21.91 29.30
C SER A 324 -68.96 20.89 29.95
N LYS A 325 -68.76 20.60 31.21
CA LYS A 325 -69.66 19.72 31.94
C LYS A 325 -71.08 20.35 32.05
N GLU A 326 -71.14 21.65 32.16
CA GLU A 326 -72.38 22.44 32.24
C GLU A 326 -73.15 22.27 30.89
N ASP A 327 -72.48 22.19 29.73
CA ASP A 327 -73.18 22.01 28.45
C ASP A 327 -73.85 20.64 28.30
N THR A 328 -73.50 19.68 29.16
CA THR A 328 -74.16 18.36 29.17
C THR A 328 -75.45 18.34 29.87
N ILE A 329 -75.79 19.37 30.71
CA ILE A 329 -76.91 19.39 31.58
C ILE A 329 -78.14 19.95 30.86
N ILE A 330 -79.31 19.33 31.04
CA ILE A 330 -80.61 19.83 30.69
C ILE A 330 -81.32 20.22 32.01
N GLU A 331 -81.47 21.51 32.21
CA GLU A 331 -82.12 21.98 33.49
C GLU A 331 -83.52 21.43 33.63
N ARG A 332 -83.90 21.15 34.86
CA ARG A 332 -85.19 20.66 35.24
C ARG A 332 -86.29 21.61 34.81
N LEU A 333 -87.47 21.05 34.54
CA LEU A 333 -88.67 21.81 34.16
C LEU A 333 -89.15 22.64 35.34
N LYS A 334 -89.16 23.97 35.14
CA LYS A 334 -89.79 24.85 36.19
C LYS A 334 -91.31 24.67 36.21
N ASP A 335 -91.86 24.39 37.38
CA ASP A 335 -93.30 24.39 37.54
C ASP A 335 -93.86 25.84 37.33
N ASP A 336 -94.57 25.99 36.23
CA ASP A 336 -95.19 27.26 35.83
C ASP A 336 -96.52 27.45 36.63
N ASN A 337 -96.39 27.94 37.85
CA ASN A 337 -97.54 28.43 38.59
C ASN A 337 -97.16 29.61 39.46
N THR A 338 -97.29 30.86 38.91
CA THR A 338 -97.89 32.00 39.59
C THR A 338 -97.98 33.18 38.59
N ASN A 339 -99.24 33.75 38.69
CA ASN A 339 -99.80 34.89 37.95
C ASN A 339 -99.00 36.19 37.97
N LYS A 340 -99.16 36.86 36.85
CA LYS A 340 -99.49 38.29 36.59
C LYS A 340 -98.69 39.42 37.25
N ASP A 341 -98.33 40.21 36.39
CA ASP A 341 -98.46 41.64 36.24
C ASP A 341 -97.09 42.42 36.22
N ASP A 342 -97.06 43.17 35.23
CA ASP A 342 -96.69 44.57 35.02
C ASP A 342 -95.42 44.80 34.17
N ASN A 343 -95.77 45.53 33.10
CA ASN A 343 -94.97 46.34 32.22
C ASN A 343 -93.65 46.93 32.77
N ASN A 344 -92.55 46.66 32.12
CA ASN A 344 -91.65 47.79 31.78
C ASN A 344 -90.77 47.40 30.60
N VAL A 345 -90.93 48.16 29.53
CA VAL A 345 -90.05 48.15 28.37
C VAL A 345 -88.77 48.87 28.78
N VAL A 346 -87.63 48.21 28.67
CA VAL A 346 -86.36 48.84 28.67
C VAL A 346 -85.59 48.26 27.44
N GLU A 347 -85.45 49.12 26.45
CA GLU A 347 -84.51 48.95 25.36
C GLU A 347 -83.10 48.79 25.92
N ILE A 348 -82.39 47.75 25.49
CA ILE A 348 -80.96 47.66 25.70
C ILE A 348 -80.31 47.50 24.37
N GLU A 349 -79.51 48.55 24.02
CA GLU A 349 -78.70 48.67 22.86
C GLU A 349 -77.72 47.48 22.71
N HIS A 350 -77.65 46.98 21.51
CA HIS A 350 -76.56 46.16 21.04
C HIS A 350 -75.21 46.96 20.99
N LYS A 351 -74.23 46.47 21.73
CA LYS A 351 -72.86 46.92 21.59
C LYS A 351 -71.97 45.75 21.19
N ASP A 352 -71.80 45.69 19.90
CA ASP A 352 -70.75 44.83 19.33
C ASP A 352 -69.38 45.32 19.79
N SER A 353 -68.58 44.41 20.36
CA SER A 353 -67.15 44.64 20.50
C SER A 353 -66.38 43.33 20.27
N ASN A 354 -65.92 43.19 19.04
CA ASN A 354 -64.87 42.25 18.71
C ASN A 354 -63.55 42.82 19.22
N PRO A 355 -62.76 42.07 19.97
CA PRO A 355 -61.38 42.41 20.17
C PRO A 355 -60.52 41.79 19.07
N ILE A 356 -59.94 42.64 18.22
CA ILE A 356 -58.89 42.31 17.29
C ILE A 356 -57.62 41.98 18.08
N ILE A 357 -57.19 40.73 18.05
CA ILE A 357 -55.89 40.31 18.63
C ILE A 357 -54.83 40.60 17.57
N TRP A 358 -53.98 41.60 17.83
CA TRP A 358 -52.79 41.87 17.07
C TRP A 358 -51.67 40.85 17.43
N VAL A 359 -51.33 39.93 16.52
CA VAL A 359 -50.14 39.14 16.61
C VAL A 359 -48.96 39.96 16.15
N VAL A 360 -48.10 40.37 17.05
CA VAL A 360 -46.83 41.02 16.75
C VAL A 360 -45.82 39.94 16.48
N VAL A 361 -45.43 39.78 15.20
CA VAL A 361 -44.30 38.98 14.78
C VAL A 361 -43.02 39.84 14.85
N PRO A 362 -42.02 39.50 15.67
CA PRO A 362 -40.75 40.20 15.64
C PRO A 362 -39.94 39.77 14.42
N ILE A 363 -39.74 40.72 13.52
CA ILE A 363 -38.75 40.59 12.39
C ILE A 363 -37.38 40.84 12.98
N VAL A 364 -36.57 39.76 13.13
CA VAL A 364 -35.15 39.91 13.45
C VAL A 364 -34.42 40.24 12.17
N GLY A 365 -34.00 41.49 12.03
CA GLY A 365 -33.17 41.96 10.94
C GLY A 365 -31.71 41.41 11.09
N VAL A 366 -31.25 40.66 10.12
CA VAL A 366 -29.84 40.25 10.00
C VAL A 366 -29.10 41.43 9.34
N ALA A 367 -28.25 42.11 10.10
CA ALA A 367 -27.31 43.08 9.55
C ALA A 367 -26.10 42.34 8.98
N ILE A 368 -25.94 42.44 7.66
CA ILE A 368 -24.73 41.95 6.95
C ILE A 368 -23.64 43.04 7.13
N ILE A 369 -22.63 42.72 7.92
CA ILE A 369 -21.40 43.50 8.01
C ILE A 369 -20.37 42.87 7.06
N SER A 370 -20.14 43.55 5.94
CA SER A 370 -19.07 43.26 4.99
C SER A 370 -17.73 43.74 5.56
N GLY A 371 -16.96 42.83 6.16
CA GLY A 371 -15.60 43.13 6.56
C GLY A 371 -14.59 42.85 5.44
N ILE A 372 -14.06 43.92 4.87
CA ILE A 372 -12.91 43.85 3.94
C ILE A 372 -11.65 43.61 4.75
N ILE A 373 -11.00 42.44 4.58
CA ILE A 373 -9.67 42.20 5.14
C ILE A 373 -8.63 42.51 4.08
N LEU A 374 -7.87 43.58 4.28
CA LEU A 374 -6.66 43.93 3.55
C LEU A 374 -5.51 43.01 3.92
N VAL A 375 -5.04 42.19 2.97
CA VAL A 375 -3.82 41.41 3.13
C VAL A 375 -2.61 42.26 2.81
N ILE A 376 -1.83 42.65 3.82
CA ILE A 376 -0.52 43.28 3.66
C ILE A 376 0.52 42.19 3.41
N LYS A 377 1.05 42.11 2.18
CA LYS A 377 2.25 41.37 1.83
C LYS A 377 3.47 41.99 2.51
N ARG A 378 4.15 41.27 3.37
CA ARG A 378 5.52 41.60 3.79
C ARG A 378 6.50 40.64 3.12
N LYS A 379 7.35 41.19 2.26
CA LYS A 379 8.59 40.57 1.79
C LYS A 379 9.60 40.52 2.94
N ARG A 380 10.15 39.35 3.18
CA ARG A 380 11.59 39.15 3.39
C ARG A 380 11.95 37.71 3.11
#